data_5b475974f2f0d75af4e2d9e07e081540
#
_entry.id   5b475974f2f0d75af4e2d9e07e081540
#
_cell.length_a   1.000
_cell.length_b   1.000
_cell.length_c   1.000
_cell.angle_alpha   90.00
_cell.angle_beta   90.00
_cell.angle_gamma   90.00
#
_symmetry.space_group_name_H-M   'P 1'
#
loop_
_entity.id
_entity.type
_entity.pdbx_description
1 polymer ?
#
loop_
_entity_poly.entity_id
_entity_poly.type
_entity_poly.pdbx_seq_one_letter_code
_entity_poly.pdbx_strand_id
1 'polypeptide(L)'
;IDMNSITERNLVEHSRATSDNKPPLAAALPPNLYETERFLSTLDPFETEWAFQTFTDARPAPNPDPLARVIVGSLEDVADRLTALNNRGAGVFVTINQTDGLGRKRENITAIRALWQEADRGDEPELPVEPHMVVRTSGRKFHRYILVRGAPLEEFETYQQVMVDHYGSDPAAKDRARVMRLPGFWHVKDRENPQMVRMVYESGAGLVEWEDLIKALPEPAPAGENGGVGANGDWDGNVRGWPKNKPEIESALGSLDPDMSYEKWLSVGMALHQESDGDDGALDLWDSWSSRSETKYTPGLCARKWVGFEPRQINGTTVKTLFGMAHSAGWGGWKEPSRVERLQERVAALTASTEPDKIEALVKEISRLGPIDQEKLLQGVKDRTGISINTLRRAGRKRRSDGED
;
A
#
# COMPACT_ATOMS: atom_id res chain seq x y z
N ILE A 1 -59.02 55.87 -8.43
CA ILE A 1 -57.72 56.35 -8.86
C ILE A 1 -56.74 55.55 -8.01
N ASP A 2 -56.35 54.45 -8.46
CA ASP A 2 -55.28 54.09 -9.32
C ASP A 2 -53.97 53.75 -8.59
N MET A 3 -53.59 52.51 -8.86
CA MET A 3 -52.22 52.13 -9.15
C MET A 3 -51.18 51.95 -8.04
N ASN A 4 -50.74 50.71 -7.81
CA ASN A 4 -49.44 50.40 -8.35
C ASN A 4 -49.09 48.90 -8.25
N SER A 5 -48.88 48.33 -9.37
CA SER A 5 -48.19 47.07 -9.55
C SER A 5 -46.69 47.25 -9.27
N ILE A 6 -46.16 46.54 -8.31
CA ILE A 6 -44.68 46.32 -8.22
C ILE A 6 -44.43 44.82 -8.24
N THR A 7 -43.81 44.43 -9.30
CA THR A 7 -43.30 43.14 -9.63
C THR A 7 -42.25 42.68 -8.60
N GLU A 8 -42.57 41.70 -7.78
CA GLU A 8 -41.59 40.97 -6.98
C GLU A 8 -40.87 39.99 -7.91
N ARG A 9 -39.65 40.30 -8.18
CA ARG A 9 -38.72 39.33 -8.78
C ARG A 9 -38.29 38.35 -7.72
N ASN A 10 -38.81 37.12 -7.81
CA ASN A 10 -38.31 35.98 -7.07
C ASN A 10 -36.86 35.67 -7.44
N LEU A 11 -35.95 36.05 -6.56
CA LEU A 11 -34.61 35.51 -6.50
C LEU A 11 -34.73 34.10 -5.92
N VAL A 12 -34.74 33.11 -6.80
CA VAL A 12 -34.51 31.71 -6.42
C VAL A 12 -33.03 31.56 -6.13
N GLU A 13 -32.63 31.70 -4.87
CA GLU A 13 -31.36 31.21 -4.39
C GLU A 13 -31.37 29.69 -4.51
N HIS A 14 -30.64 29.16 -5.48
CA HIS A 14 -30.27 27.75 -5.53
C HIS A 14 -29.27 27.50 -4.42
N SER A 15 -29.76 27.26 -3.22
CA SER A 15 -29.02 26.59 -2.17
C SER A 15 -28.67 25.19 -2.67
N ARG A 16 -27.42 24.99 -3.08
CA ARG A 16 -26.84 23.66 -3.25
C ARG A 16 -26.82 23.00 -1.88
N ALA A 17 -27.87 22.24 -1.57
CA ALA A 17 -27.87 21.31 -0.47
C ALA A 17 -26.80 20.25 -0.77
N THR A 18 -25.66 20.34 -0.10
CA THR A 18 -24.70 19.23 0.00
C THR A 18 -25.40 18.10 0.75
N SER A 19 -25.58 16.98 0.07
CA SER A 19 -26.34 15.80 0.52
C SER A 19 -25.54 14.93 1.50
N ASP A 20 -24.97 15.50 2.57
CA ASP A 20 -24.21 14.77 3.59
C ASP A 20 -24.89 14.74 4.97
N ASN A 21 -26.20 14.93 5.03
CA ASN A 21 -26.95 14.79 6.27
C ASN A 21 -27.66 13.43 6.32
N LYS A 22 -26.89 12.34 6.46
CA LYS A 22 -27.49 11.11 6.99
C LYS A 22 -27.99 11.42 8.40
N PRO A 23 -29.27 11.16 8.73
CA PRO A 23 -29.81 11.47 10.05
C PRO A 23 -28.94 10.81 11.13
N PRO A 24 -28.78 11.44 12.30
CA PRO A 24 -28.20 10.80 13.47
C PRO A 24 -28.91 9.47 13.74
N LEU A 25 -28.21 8.51 14.38
CA LEU A 25 -28.85 7.28 14.87
C LEU A 25 -30.17 7.65 15.56
N ALA A 26 -31.23 6.91 15.27
CA ALA A 26 -32.59 7.20 15.75
C ALA A 26 -32.72 7.31 17.30
N ALA A 27 -31.71 6.76 18.03
CA ALA A 27 -31.48 6.96 19.46
C ALA A 27 -29.98 7.07 19.71
N ALA A 28 -29.58 7.90 20.70
CA ALA A 28 -28.19 7.94 21.16
C ALA A 28 -27.81 6.57 21.74
N LEU A 29 -26.67 6.07 21.30
CA LEU A 29 -26.09 4.80 21.75
C LEU A 29 -25.00 5.10 22.81
N PRO A 30 -25.29 4.89 24.11
CA PRO A 30 -24.30 5.11 25.15
C PRO A 30 -23.16 4.09 25.00
N PRO A 31 -21.88 4.51 25.14
CA PRO A 31 -20.77 3.59 25.21
C PRO A 31 -20.78 2.82 26.53
N ASN A 32 -20.07 1.70 26.58
CA ASN A 32 -19.73 1.02 27.81
C ASN A 32 -18.30 1.40 28.22
N LEU A 33 -18.14 2.53 28.91
CA LEU A 33 -16.83 3.05 29.29
C LEU A 33 -16.08 2.13 30.26
N TYR A 34 -16.79 1.35 31.08
CA TYR A 34 -16.17 0.34 31.95
C TYR A 34 -15.43 -0.72 31.11
N GLU A 35 -16.02 -1.18 30.02
CA GLU A 35 -15.37 -2.12 29.09
C GLU A 35 -14.19 -1.49 28.37
N THR A 36 -14.30 -0.19 28.02
CA THR A 36 -13.20 0.58 27.44
C THR A 36 -12.02 0.68 28.40
N GLU A 37 -12.28 1.10 29.64
CA GLU A 37 -11.26 1.23 30.67
C GLU A 37 -10.60 -0.12 30.98
N ARG A 38 -11.39 -1.19 31.07
CA ARG A 38 -10.89 -2.54 31.28
C ARG A 38 -9.94 -2.96 30.15
N PHE A 39 -10.29 -2.70 28.89
CA PHE A 39 -9.44 -3.00 27.75
C PHE A 39 -8.12 -2.19 27.79
N LEU A 40 -8.20 -0.89 28.04
CA LEU A 40 -7.03 -0.02 28.08
C LEU A 40 -6.10 -0.41 29.24
N SER A 41 -6.62 -0.67 30.42
CA SER A 41 -5.82 -1.10 31.58
C SER A 41 -5.24 -2.49 31.42
N THR A 42 -5.87 -3.39 30.68
CA THR A 42 -5.29 -4.69 30.34
C THR A 42 -4.18 -4.53 29.30
N LEU A 43 -4.36 -3.62 28.34
CA LEU A 43 -3.34 -3.33 27.31
C LEU A 43 -2.08 -2.71 27.93
N ASP A 44 -2.24 -1.74 28.84
CA ASP A 44 -1.17 -1.11 29.60
C ASP A 44 -1.72 -0.46 30.88
N PRO A 45 -1.50 -1.08 32.05
CA PRO A 45 -2.06 -0.59 33.32
C PRO A 45 -1.40 0.72 33.83
N PHE A 46 -0.29 1.13 33.24
CA PHE A 46 0.47 2.33 33.62
C PHE A 46 0.25 3.52 32.71
N GLU A 47 -0.40 3.27 31.55
CA GLU A 47 -0.66 4.33 30.59
C GLU A 47 -1.93 5.11 30.97
N THR A 48 -1.82 6.42 30.95
CA THR A 48 -2.94 7.31 31.25
C THR A 48 -3.41 8.13 30.05
N GLU A 49 -2.57 8.30 29.05
CA GLU A 49 -2.87 9.07 27.84
C GLU A 49 -2.82 8.21 26.58
N TRP A 50 -3.89 8.21 25.82
CA TRP A 50 -4.06 7.34 24.66
C TRP A 50 -4.23 8.16 23.38
N ALA A 51 -3.71 7.65 22.28
CA ALA A 51 -3.99 8.19 20.95
C ALA A 51 -5.18 7.45 20.31
N PHE A 52 -6.34 8.10 20.35
CA PHE A 52 -7.57 7.61 19.73
C PHE A 52 -7.67 8.11 18.29
N GLN A 53 -8.39 7.34 17.48
CA GLN A 53 -8.72 7.70 16.10
C GLN A 53 -10.19 7.45 15.83
N THR A 54 -10.83 8.35 15.10
CA THR A 54 -12.18 8.12 14.58
C THR A 54 -12.17 8.21 13.06
N PHE A 55 -13.04 7.45 12.42
CA PHE A 55 -13.34 7.50 10.99
C PHE A 55 -14.82 7.24 10.76
N THR A 56 -15.37 7.74 9.67
CA THR A 56 -16.72 7.34 9.22
C THR A 56 -16.78 5.83 9.04
N ASP A 57 -17.68 5.17 9.74
CA ASP A 57 -17.81 3.70 9.74
C ASP A 57 -18.57 3.18 8.51
N ALA A 58 -19.47 3.98 7.95
CA ALA A 58 -20.20 3.64 6.72
C ALA A 58 -19.24 3.49 5.53
N ARG A 59 -19.58 2.60 4.59
CA ARG A 59 -18.82 2.38 3.37
C ARG A 59 -19.71 2.61 2.14
N PRO A 60 -19.21 3.30 1.09
CA PRO A 60 -17.92 3.98 1.05
C PRO A 60 -17.89 5.16 2.04
N ALA A 61 -16.72 5.41 2.64
CA ALA A 61 -16.52 6.60 3.47
C ALA A 61 -16.47 7.85 2.56
N PRO A 62 -17.03 9.00 3.03
CA PRO A 62 -16.87 10.25 2.28
C PRO A 62 -15.43 10.73 2.29
N ASN A 63 -15.06 11.46 1.25
CA ASN A 63 -13.75 12.07 1.14
C ASN A 63 -13.88 13.59 0.87
N PRO A 64 -13.26 14.47 1.69
CA PRO A 64 -12.59 14.13 2.95
C PRO A 64 -13.56 13.55 3.99
N ASP A 65 -13.06 12.66 4.86
CA ASP A 65 -13.87 12.08 5.92
C ASP A 65 -14.17 13.11 7.02
N PRO A 66 -15.43 13.55 7.18
CA PRO A 66 -15.80 14.59 8.13
C PRO A 66 -15.72 14.13 9.59
N LEU A 67 -15.60 12.82 9.84
CA LEU A 67 -15.52 12.23 11.19
C LEU A 67 -14.11 11.73 11.53
N ALA A 68 -13.15 11.84 10.60
CA ALA A 68 -11.76 11.48 10.87
C ALA A 68 -11.12 12.47 11.85
N ARG A 69 -10.70 11.98 13.02
CA ARG A 69 -10.03 12.78 14.05
C ARG A 69 -8.98 11.93 14.76
N VAL A 70 -7.81 12.51 15.00
CA VAL A 70 -6.87 12.02 16.02
C VAL A 70 -7.17 12.79 17.30
N ILE A 71 -7.32 12.11 18.42
CA ILE A 71 -7.65 12.67 19.72
C ILE A 71 -6.70 12.01 20.72
N VAL A 72 -5.87 12.82 21.39
CA VAL A 72 -4.94 12.35 22.41
C VAL A 72 -5.42 12.86 23.77
N GLY A 73 -5.36 12.02 24.79
CA GLY A 73 -5.73 12.35 26.16
C GLY A 73 -6.16 11.14 26.98
N SER A 74 -6.50 11.36 28.24
CA SER A 74 -7.07 10.33 29.10
C SER A 74 -8.48 9.93 28.63
N LEU A 75 -8.90 8.70 28.94
CA LEU A 75 -10.28 8.29 28.61
C LEU A 75 -11.30 9.24 29.24
N GLU A 76 -11.08 9.68 30.47
CA GLU A 76 -11.98 10.61 31.20
C GLU A 76 -12.15 11.93 30.42
N ASP A 77 -11.06 12.51 29.90
CA ASP A 77 -11.12 13.81 29.21
C ASP A 77 -11.75 13.73 27.82
N VAL A 78 -11.66 12.58 27.14
CA VAL A 78 -12.05 12.47 25.74
C VAL A 78 -13.32 11.66 25.49
N ALA A 79 -13.86 10.95 26.51
CA ALA A 79 -14.99 10.03 26.35
C ALA A 79 -16.23 10.68 25.75
N ASP A 80 -16.59 11.87 26.19
CA ASP A 80 -17.76 12.60 25.66
C ASP A 80 -17.57 12.95 24.18
N ARG A 81 -16.39 13.35 23.79
CA ARG A 81 -16.05 13.68 22.40
C ARG A 81 -16.08 12.43 21.51
N LEU A 82 -15.53 11.31 21.98
CA LEU A 82 -15.57 10.03 21.28
C LEU A 82 -17.02 9.54 21.13
N THR A 83 -17.82 9.66 22.20
CA THR A 83 -19.25 9.28 22.21
C THR A 83 -20.04 10.13 21.21
N ALA A 84 -19.83 11.43 21.19
CA ALA A 84 -20.49 12.31 20.23
C ALA A 84 -20.14 11.96 18.77
N LEU A 85 -18.88 11.62 18.48
CA LEU A 85 -18.45 11.19 17.15
C LEU A 85 -19.04 9.82 16.79
N ASN A 86 -19.05 8.85 17.71
CA ASN A 86 -19.64 7.53 17.49
C ASN A 86 -21.15 7.63 17.19
N ASN A 87 -21.90 8.45 17.94
CA ASN A 87 -23.31 8.71 17.68
C ASN A 87 -23.57 9.39 16.33
N ARG A 88 -22.61 10.12 15.79
CA ARG A 88 -22.66 10.68 14.43
C ARG A 88 -22.34 9.66 13.35
N GLY A 89 -21.85 8.47 13.72
CA GLY A 89 -21.55 7.37 12.81
C GLY A 89 -20.06 7.13 12.56
N ALA A 90 -19.21 7.63 13.44
CA ALA A 90 -17.81 7.26 13.44
C ALA A 90 -17.58 5.90 14.11
N GLY A 91 -16.71 5.07 13.58
CA GLY A 91 -16.03 4.04 14.35
C GLY A 91 -14.98 4.68 15.25
N VAL A 92 -14.80 4.13 16.45
CA VAL A 92 -13.81 4.58 17.44
C VAL A 92 -12.71 3.53 17.54
N PHE A 93 -11.47 4.01 17.49
CA PHE A 93 -10.27 3.16 17.47
C PHE A 93 -9.23 3.72 18.44
N VAL A 94 -8.30 2.89 18.86
CA VAL A 94 -7.14 3.28 19.67
C VAL A 94 -5.84 2.75 19.04
N THR A 95 -4.75 3.48 19.16
CA THR A 95 -3.41 3.01 18.80
C THR A 95 -2.97 1.97 19.83
N ILE A 96 -2.64 0.75 19.38
CA ILE A 96 -2.31 -0.35 20.30
C ILE A 96 -0.95 -0.14 20.95
N ASN A 97 0.06 0.18 20.15
CA ASN A 97 1.40 0.42 20.64
C ASN A 97 1.52 1.80 21.30
N GLN A 98 2.50 1.95 22.20
CA GLN A 98 2.71 3.18 22.95
C GLN A 98 3.09 4.33 22.02
N THR A 99 2.56 5.53 22.32
CA THR A 99 2.88 6.74 21.58
C THR A 99 3.57 7.77 22.47
N ASP A 100 4.20 8.78 21.86
CA ASP A 100 4.78 9.92 22.55
C ASP A 100 3.75 10.99 23.00
N GLY A 101 2.46 10.72 22.84
CA GLY A 101 1.38 11.67 23.15
C GLY A 101 1.21 12.81 22.12
N LEU A 102 2.06 12.89 21.07
CA LEU A 102 1.98 13.95 20.05
C LEU A 102 1.18 13.56 18.82
N GLY A 103 0.83 12.27 18.71
CA GLY A 103 0.09 11.75 17.58
C GLY A 103 0.08 10.24 17.52
N ARG A 104 -0.20 9.70 16.32
CA ARG A 104 -0.25 8.25 16.10
C ARG A 104 0.45 7.80 14.81
N LYS A 105 1.31 8.60 14.24
CA LYS A 105 2.10 8.19 13.09
C LYS A 105 3.20 7.22 13.53
N ARG A 106 3.88 6.60 12.54
CA ARG A 106 4.97 5.66 12.80
C ARG A 106 6.08 6.24 13.69
N GLU A 107 6.42 7.50 13.46
CA GLU A 107 7.40 8.25 14.24
C GLU A 107 6.98 8.54 15.68
N ASN A 108 5.66 8.52 15.96
CA ASN A 108 5.14 8.72 17.31
C ASN A 108 5.13 7.44 18.16
N ILE A 109 5.41 6.26 17.58
CA ILE A 109 5.41 4.99 18.32
C ILE A 109 6.72 4.85 19.08
N THR A 110 6.62 4.72 20.41
CA THR A 110 7.77 4.68 21.33
C THR A 110 8.05 3.29 21.89
N ALA A 111 7.04 2.42 21.99
CA ALA A 111 7.19 1.04 22.41
C ALA A 111 6.13 0.12 21.82
N ILE A 112 6.47 -1.16 21.68
CA ILE A 112 5.55 -2.21 21.25
C ILE A 112 4.87 -2.82 22.47
N ARG A 113 3.53 -2.86 22.49
CA ARG A 113 2.71 -3.47 23.52
C ARG A 113 2.20 -4.84 23.14
N ALA A 114 1.93 -5.09 21.86
CA ALA A 114 1.34 -6.34 21.43
C ALA A 114 1.68 -6.71 19.97
N LEU A 115 1.71 -8.03 19.69
CA LEU A 115 1.37 -8.55 18.36
C LEU A 115 -0.11 -8.90 18.34
N TRP A 116 -0.73 -8.89 17.15
CA TRP A 116 -2.15 -9.19 17.00
C TRP A 116 -2.47 -10.02 15.77
N GLN A 117 -3.61 -10.70 15.85
CA GLN A 117 -4.27 -11.36 14.73
C GLN A 117 -5.63 -10.70 14.49
N GLU A 118 -5.84 -10.15 13.30
CA GLU A 118 -7.18 -9.75 12.83
C GLU A 118 -7.83 -10.97 12.17
N ALA A 119 -8.76 -11.60 12.86
CA ALA A 119 -9.47 -12.80 12.46
C ALA A 119 -10.84 -12.43 11.88
N ASP A 120 -10.92 -12.32 10.56
CA ASP A 120 -12.10 -11.84 9.84
C ASP A 120 -12.92 -12.95 9.18
N ARG A 121 -12.32 -14.14 8.99
CA ARG A 121 -12.95 -15.27 8.29
C ARG A 121 -13.56 -16.30 9.24
N GLY A 122 -12.95 -16.48 10.42
CA GLY A 122 -13.39 -17.42 11.46
C GLY A 122 -12.83 -18.82 11.32
N ASP A 123 -11.89 -19.02 10.38
CA ASP A 123 -11.12 -20.26 10.14
C ASP A 123 -9.61 -20.02 10.24
N GLU A 124 -9.21 -18.92 10.90
CA GLU A 124 -7.81 -18.59 11.08
C GLU A 124 -7.12 -19.62 11.99
N PRO A 125 -5.84 -19.94 11.70
CA PRO A 125 -5.05 -20.83 12.55
C PRO A 125 -4.98 -20.37 14.01
N GLU A 126 -4.89 -21.33 14.93
CA GLU A 126 -4.64 -21.05 16.33
C GLU A 126 -3.26 -20.39 16.53
N LEU A 127 -3.20 -19.46 17.47
CA LEU A 127 -1.96 -18.76 17.81
C LEU A 127 -1.01 -19.72 18.56
N PRO A 128 0.31 -19.50 18.44
CA PRO A 128 1.31 -20.36 19.09
C PRO A 128 1.32 -20.20 20.62
N VAL A 129 0.76 -19.10 21.10
CA VAL A 129 0.56 -18.81 22.53
C VAL A 129 -0.87 -18.32 22.74
N GLU A 130 -1.39 -18.57 23.94
CA GLU A 130 -2.73 -18.09 24.30
C GLU A 130 -2.79 -16.55 24.23
N PRO A 131 -3.78 -15.95 23.55
CA PRO A 131 -3.91 -14.51 23.50
C PRO A 131 -4.28 -13.95 24.88
N HIS A 132 -3.72 -12.79 25.23
CA HIS A 132 -4.06 -12.11 26.48
C HIS A 132 -5.47 -11.51 26.42
N MET A 133 -5.88 -11.05 25.26
CA MET A 133 -7.19 -10.46 25.04
C MET A 133 -7.77 -10.91 23.69
N VAL A 134 -9.08 -11.09 23.65
CA VAL A 134 -9.84 -11.28 22.41
C VAL A 134 -10.97 -10.26 22.37
N VAL A 135 -10.98 -9.45 21.32
CA VAL A 135 -12.02 -8.43 21.07
C VAL A 135 -12.88 -8.87 19.89
N ARG A 136 -14.19 -9.00 20.12
CA ARG A 136 -15.15 -9.17 19.03
C ARG A 136 -15.56 -7.81 18.50
N THR A 137 -15.27 -7.56 17.22
CA THR A 137 -15.55 -6.28 16.55
C THR A 137 -16.92 -6.24 15.91
N SER A 138 -17.34 -7.33 15.25
CA SER A 138 -18.69 -7.50 14.68
C SER A 138 -18.88 -8.94 14.20
N GLY A 139 -20.07 -9.50 14.34
CA GLY A 139 -20.39 -10.85 13.85
C GLY A 139 -19.37 -11.90 14.32
N ARG A 140 -18.64 -12.49 13.38
CA ARG A 140 -17.57 -13.48 13.63
C ARG A 140 -16.15 -12.88 13.50
N LYS A 141 -16.01 -11.57 13.57
CA LYS A 141 -14.72 -10.88 13.42
C LYS A 141 -14.12 -10.61 14.78
N PHE A 142 -12.86 -11.00 14.94
CA PHE A 142 -12.14 -10.92 16.20
C PHE A 142 -10.74 -10.32 16.01
N HIS A 143 -10.29 -9.58 17.01
CA HIS A 143 -8.88 -9.22 17.18
C HIS A 143 -8.35 -9.97 18.38
N ARG A 144 -7.25 -10.69 18.22
CA ARG A 144 -6.57 -11.42 19.29
C ARG A 144 -5.23 -10.76 19.54
N TYR A 145 -4.92 -10.46 20.80
CA TYR A 145 -3.71 -9.73 21.18
C TYR A 145 -2.81 -10.59 22.03
N ILE A 146 -1.54 -10.66 21.67
CA ILE A 146 -0.46 -11.22 22.47
C ILE A 146 0.34 -10.05 23.04
N LEU A 147 0.17 -9.75 24.33
CA LEU A 147 0.88 -8.66 25.01
C LEU A 147 2.33 -9.06 25.24
N VAL A 148 3.25 -8.17 24.93
CA VAL A 148 4.68 -8.46 24.94
C VAL A 148 5.47 -7.45 25.78
N ARG A 149 6.65 -7.87 26.21
CA ARG A 149 7.66 -7.02 26.87
C ARG A 149 8.98 -7.11 26.09
N GLY A 150 9.67 -5.98 25.95
CA GLY A 150 11.02 -5.94 25.38
C GLY A 150 11.08 -6.05 23.85
N ALA A 151 9.96 -5.92 23.14
CA ALA A 151 9.93 -5.98 21.68
C ALA A 151 10.63 -4.75 21.05
N PRO A 152 11.68 -4.95 20.23
CA PRO A 152 12.29 -3.86 19.47
C PRO A 152 11.34 -3.27 18.43
N LEU A 153 11.36 -1.95 18.27
CA LEU A 153 10.51 -1.27 17.28
C LEU A 153 10.78 -1.75 15.84
N GLU A 154 12.02 -2.01 15.53
CA GLU A 154 12.49 -2.45 14.22
C GLU A 154 12.08 -3.88 13.85
N GLU A 155 11.85 -4.73 14.83
CA GLU A 155 11.47 -6.12 14.60
C GLU A 155 9.96 -6.32 14.47
N PHE A 156 9.15 -5.36 14.94
CA PHE A 156 7.70 -5.50 15.01
C PHE A 156 7.08 -5.89 13.68
N GLU A 157 7.36 -5.15 12.60
CA GLU A 157 6.72 -5.40 11.31
C GLU A 157 7.11 -6.76 10.72
N THR A 158 8.32 -7.25 11.04
CA THR A 158 8.80 -8.57 10.62
C THR A 158 7.94 -9.67 11.26
N TYR A 159 7.72 -9.62 12.56
CA TYR A 159 6.92 -10.63 13.25
C TYR A 159 5.42 -10.41 13.09
N GLN A 160 4.96 -9.18 12.89
CA GLN A 160 3.57 -8.94 12.50
C GLN A 160 3.29 -9.47 11.08
N GLN A 161 4.30 -9.52 10.20
CA GLN A 161 4.19 -10.20 8.91
C GLN A 161 4.06 -11.73 9.09
N VAL A 162 4.78 -12.34 10.04
CA VAL A 162 4.59 -13.76 10.41
C VAL A 162 3.14 -14.03 10.85
N MET A 163 2.51 -13.09 11.58
CA MET A 163 1.09 -13.19 11.95
C MET A 163 0.17 -13.17 10.71
N VAL A 164 0.53 -12.43 9.67
CA VAL A 164 -0.19 -12.44 8.38
C VAL A 164 -0.01 -13.77 7.65
N ASP A 165 1.23 -14.20 7.48
CA ASP A 165 1.59 -15.32 6.60
C ASP A 165 1.17 -16.67 7.18
N HIS A 166 1.29 -16.85 8.49
CA HIS A 166 1.08 -18.15 9.15
C HIS A 166 -0.21 -18.22 9.96
N TYR A 167 -0.71 -17.08 10.44
CA TYR A 167 -1.89 -17.05 11.31
C TYR A 167 -3.08 -16.32 10.70
N GLY A 168 -3.01 -15.96 9.41
CA GLY A 168 -4.14 -15.43 8.63
C GLY A 168 -4.62 -14.05 9.08
N SER A 169 -3.76 -13.26 9.74
CA SER A 169 -4.08 -11.87 10.06
C SER A 169 -4.26 -11.03 8.79
N ASP A 170 -5.05 -9.96 8.86
CA ASP A 170 -5.23 -9.05 7.72
C ASP A 170 -3.87 -8.45 7.29
N PRO A 171 -3.46 -8.60 6.03
CA PRO A 171 -2.23 -7.99 5.50
C PRO A 171 -2.14 -6.46 5.68
N ALA A 172 -3.27 -5.77 5.78
CA ALA A 172 -3.31 -4.34 6.07
C ALA A 172 -2.98 -4.00 7.53
N ALA A 173 -2.96 -5.00 8.44
CA ALA A 173 -2.82 -4.80 9.90
C ALA A 173 -1.39 -4.95 10.41
N LYS A 174 -0.36 -4.79 9.59
CA LYS A 174 1.05 -5.03 9.94
C LYS A 174 1.86 -3.79 10.36
N ASP A 175 1.29 -2.63 10.28
CA ASP A 175 1.92 -1.37 10.66
C ASP A 175 1.88 -1.16 12.18
N ARG A 176 3.01 -0.82 12.79
CA ARG A 176 3.11 -0.57 14.24
C ARG A 176 2.30 0.61 14.74
N ALA A 177 1.91 1.54 13.86
CA ALA A 177 1.00 2.65 14.17
C ALA A 177 -0.48 2.28 13.97
N ARG A 178 -0.78 0.98 13.83
CA ARG A 178 -2.13 0.48 13.61
C ARG A 178 -3.07 0.87 14.73
N VAL A 179 -4.24 1.35 14.35
CA VAL A 179 -5.36 1.56 15.27
C VAL A 179 -6.34 0.41 15.16
N MET A 180 -6.80 -0.06 16.30
CA MET A 180 -7.76 -1.16 16.42
C MET A 180 -9.05 -0.65 17.05
N ARG A 181 -10.20 -1.29 16.72
CA ARG A 181 -11.49 -0.89 17.29
C ARG A 181 -11.46 -0.95 18.80
N LEU A 182 -11.93 0.12 19.41
CA LEU A 182 -11.98 0.29 20.86
C LEU A 182 -13.21 -0.42 21.44
N PRO A 183 -13.05 -1.42 22.32
CA PRO A 183 -14.15 -2.02 23.05
C PRO A 183 -14.94 -1.00 23.86
N GLY A 184 -16.24 -1.25 24.01
CA GLY A 184 -17.15 -0.34 24.69
C GLY A 184 -17.80 0.69 23.77
N PHE A 185 -17.33 0.84 22.53
CA PHE A 185 -17.95 1.69 21.51
C PHE A 185 -18.68 0.87 20.43
N TRP A 186 -19.59 1.52 19.73
CA TRP A 186 -20.42 0.89 18.73
C TRP A 186 -19.76 0.85 17.36
N HIS A 187 -19.77 -0.33 16.74
CA HIS A 187 -19.53 -0.52 15.34
C HIS A 187 -20.81 -0.17 14.57
N VAL A 188 -20.80 0.97 13.90
CA VAL A 188 -22.00 1.57 13.28
C VAL A 188 -21.94 1.55 11.74
N LYS A 189 -21.19 0.60 11.17
CA LYS A 189 -21.16 0.40 9.71
C LYS A 189 -22.54 0.12 9.15
N ASP A 190 -23.31 -0.73 9.83
CA ASP A 190 -24.73 -0.89 9.64
C ASP A 190 -25.45 -0.11 10.74
N ARG A 191 -26.06 1.01 10.37
CA ARG A 191 -26.75 1.89 11.32
C ARG A 191 -28.08 1.35 11.80
N GLU A 192 -28.68 0.42 11.06
CA GLU A 192 -29.93 -0.23 11.44
C GLU A 192 -29.67 -1.37 12.45
N ASN A 193 -28.45 -1.92 12.43
CA ASN A 193 -28.03 -3.00 13.33
C ASN A 193 -26.62 -2.73 13.90
N PRO A 194 -26.45 -1.70 14.75
CA PRO A 194 -25.18 -1.39 15.38
C PRO A 194 -24.75 -2.50 16.33
N GLN A 195 -23.46 -2.81 16.35
CA GLN A 195 -22.90 -3.86 17.20
C GLN A 195 -21.89 -3.26 18.19
N MET A 196 -22.04 -3.59 19.48
CA MET A 196 -21.07 -3.19 20.50
C MET A 196 -19.77 -3.97 20.29
N VAL A 197 -18.64 -3.26 20.17
CA VAL A 197 -17.31 -3.87 20.19
C VAL A 197 -17.03 -4.32 21.62
N ARG A 198 -16.65 -5.59 21.82
CA ARG A 198 -16.53 -6.19 23.17
C ARG A 198 -15.24 -6.95 23.34
N MET A 199 -14.61 -6.81 24.49
CA MET A 199 -13.57 -7.75 24.95
C MET A 199 -14.25 -9.00 25.50
N VAL A 200 -14.20 -10.08 24.72
CA VAL A 200 -14.93 -11.35 25.02
C VAL A 200 -14.07 -12.35 25.77
N TYR A 201 -12.77 -12.13 25.85
CA TYR A 201 -11.82 -12.95 26.59
C TYR A 201 -10.67 -12.11 27.11
N GLU A 202 -10.19 -12.47 28.30
CA GLU A 202 -9.00 -11.95 28.96
C GLU A 202 -8.37 -13.09 29.77
N SER A 203 -7.08 -13.37 29.52
CA SER A 203 -6.39 -14.50 30.16
C SER A 203 -5.96 -14.21 31.59
N GLY A 204 -5.72 -12.95 31.94
CA GLY A 204 -5.09 -12.55 33.19
C GLY A 204 -3.61 -12.97 33.31
N ALA A 205 -3.02 -13.49 32.24
CA ALA A 205 -1.60 -13.87 32.18
C ALA A 205 -0.68 -12.64 32.19
N GLY A 206 0.55 -12.83 32.62
CA GLY A 206 1.60 -11.80 32.53
C GLY A 206 2.08 -11.63 31.08
N LEU A 207 2.73 -10.50 30.81
CA LEU A 207 3.29 -10.21 29.48
C LEU A 207 4.27 -11.30 29.05
N VAL A 208 4.26 -11.66 27.78
CA VAL A 208 5.24 -12.59 27.20
C VAL A 208 6.52 -11.81 26.88
N GLU A 209 7.68 -12.34 27.29
CA GLU A 209 8.95 -11.77 26.87
C GLU A 209 9.10 -11.94 25.34
N TRP A 210 9.55 -10.88 24.68
CA TRP A 210 9.66 -10.87 23.22
C TRP A 210 10.47 -12.04 22.67
N GLU A 211 11.63 -12.30 23.29
CA GLU A 211 12.51 -13.41 22.89
C GLU A 211 11.85 -14.78 23.01
N ASP A 212 10.93 -14.96 23.95
CA ASP A 212 10.24 -16.24 24.12
C ASP A 212 9.08 -16.35 23.12
N LEU A 213 8.41 -15.26 22.80
CA LEU A 213 7.39 -15.26 21.77
C LEU A 213 7.99 -15.58 20.40
N ILE A 214 9.08 -14.93 20.01
CA ILE A 214 9.70 -15.15 18.70
C ILE A 214 10.23 -16.56 18.50
N LYS A 215 10.65 -17.25 19.59
CA LYS A 215 11.02 -18.68 19.54
C LYS A 215 9.81 -19.59 19.27
N ALA A 216 8.61 -19.19 19.68
CA ALA A 216 7.38 -19.93 19.46
C ALA A 216 6.74 -19.65 18.09
N LEU A 217 7.12 -18.56 17.45
CA LEU A 217 6.67 -18.19 16.10
C LEU A 217 7.51 -18.90 15.04
N PRO A 218 6.96 -19.17 13.85
CA PRO A 218 7.76 -19.54 12.69
C PRO A 218 8.86 -18.52 12.44
N GLU A 219 10.02 -18.99 11.98
CA GLU A 219 11.06 -18.07 11.55
C GLU A 219 10.51 -17.15 10.47
N PRO A 220 10.73 -15.84 10.59
CA PRO A 220 10.41 -14.93 9.49
C PRO A 220 11.10 -15.41 8.22
N ALA A 221 10.41 -15.40 7.10
CA ALA A 221 11.02 -15.71 5.82
C ALA A 221 12.31 -14.89 5.68
N PRO A 222 13.45 -15.52 5.33
CA PRO A 222 14.69 -14.76 5.11
C PRO A 222 14.38 -13.63 4.12
N ALA A 223 14.85 -12.45 4.43
CA ALA A 223 14.70 -11.30 3.55
C ALA A 223 15.34 -11.66 2.19
N GLY A 224 14.56 -12.23 1.27
CA GLY A 224 15.04 -12.65 -0.04
C GLY A 224 14.32 -13.81 -0.72
N GLU A 225 13.52 -14.66 -0.06
CA GLU A 225 12.97 -15.84 -0.73
C GLU A 225 11.44 -15.97 -0.77
N ASN A 226 10.70 -15.20 -0.01
CA ASN A 226 9.25 -15.17 -0.16
C ASN A 226 8.77 -13.72 -0.13
N GLY A 227 8.28 -13.25 -1.26
CA GLY A 227 7.74 -11.91 -1.48
C GLY A 227 6.51 -11.58 -0.62
N GLY A 228 6.66 -11.60 0.69
CA GLY A 228 5.78 -10.93 1.60
C GLY A 228 6.20 -9.47 1.65
N VAL A 229 5.34 -8.57 1.18
CA VAL A 229 5.56 -7.14 1.13
C VAL A 229 5.68 -6.57 2.54
N GLY A 230 6.87 -6.70 3.15
CA GLY A 230 7.29 -5.92 4.30
C GLY A 230 7.58 -4.50 3.82
N ALA A 231 6.80 -3.53 4.26
CA ALA A 231 7.21 -2.15 4.21
C ALA A 231 8.43 -2.01 5.15
N ASN A 232 9.62 -2.02 4.59
CA ASN A 232 10.97 -1.83 5.12
C ASN A 232 11.86 -3.10 5.15
N GLY A 233 11.94 -3.85 4.05
CA GLY A 233 13.21 -4.47 3.74
C GLY A 233 14.16 -3.35 3.31
N ASP A 234 15.36 -3.30 3.86
CA ASP A 234 16.49 -2.65 3.24
C ASP A 234 16.71 -3.26 1.84
N TRP A 235 15.85 -2.90 0.96
CA TRP A 235 16.18 -2.70 -0.42
C TRP A 235 17.04 -1.46 -0.40
N ASP A 236 18.31 -1.62 -0.67
CA ASP A 236 19.27 -0.54 -0.66
C ASP A 236 18.67 0.63 -1.45
N GLY A 237 18.38 1.69 -0.76
CA GLY A 237 17.43 2.75 -1.03
C GLY A 237 17.61 3.53 -2.32
N ASN A 238 17.58 2.89 -3.46
CA ASN A 238 17.49 3.54 -4.74
C ASN A 238 16.23 3.05 -5.47
N VAL A 239 15.05 3.25 -4.86
CA VAL A 239 13.83 3.33 -5.66
C VAL A 239 14.04 4.53 -6.57
N ARG A 240 14.53 4.26 -7.78
CA ARG A 240 14.54 5.23 -8.85
C ARG A 240 13.09 5.57 -9.10
N GLY A 241 12.57 6.64 -8.47
CA GLY A 241 11.19 7.07 -8.67
C GLY A 241 10.89 7.24 -10.17
N TRP A 242 9.62 7.26 -10.51
CA TRP A 242 9.18 7.50 -11.90
C TRP A 242 9.90 8.72 -12.52
N PRO A 243 10.35 8.66 -13.78
CA PRO A 243 10.21 7.53 -14.72
C PRO A 243 11.42 6.56 -14.71
N LYS A 244 12.33 6.62 -13.76
CA LYS A 244 13.56 5.81 -13.73
C LYS A 244 13.29 4.33 -13.47
N ASN A 245 12.24 4.02 -12.71
CA ASN A 245 11.81 2.64 -12.41
C ASN A 245 10.82 2.08 -13.44
N LYS A 246 10.49 2.84 -14.49
CA LYS A 246 9.58 2.38 -15.54
C LYS A 246 9.95 1.02 -16.12
N PRO A 247 11.23 0.70 -16.46
CA PRO A 247 11.58 -0.62 -16.98
C PRO A 247 11.31 -1.78 -16.00
N GLU A 248 11.50 -1.53 -14.71
CA GLU A 248 11.17 -2.50 -13.66
C GLU A 248 9.66 -2.73 -13.56
N ILE A 249 8.88 -1.66 -13.59
CA ILE A 249 7.41 -1.71 -13.60
C ILE A 249 6.90 -2.43 -14.85
N GLU A 250 7.42 -2.14 -16.01
CA GLU A 250 7.06 -2.81 -17.28
C GLU A 250 7.35 -4.31 -17.21
N SER A 251 8.50 -4.69 -16.64
CA SER A 251 8.86 -6.09 -16.42
C SER A 251 7.88 -6.79 -15.48
N ALA A 252 7.50 -6.16 -14.38
CA ALA A 252 6.52 -6.69 -13.42
C ALA A 252 5.13 -6.84 -14.05
N LEU A 253 4.65 -5.82 -14.77
CA LEU A 253 3.39 -5.87 -15.51
C LEU A 253 3.37 -6.97 -16.59
N GLY A 254 4.55 -7.29 -17.14
CA GLY A 254 4.72 -8.37 -18.11
C GLY A 254 4.30 -9.74 -17.56
N SER A 255 4.44 -9.96 -16.25
CA SER A 255 4.09 -11.21 -15.57
C SER A 255 2.64 -11.24 -15.04
N LEU A 256 1.96 -10.11 -15.05
CA LEU A 256 0.58 -10.00 -14.57
C LEU A 256 -0.44 -10.21 -15.69
N ASP A 257 -1.49 -10.97 -15.38
CA ASP A 257 -2.62 -11.17 -16.26
C ASP A 257 -3.59 -9.97 -16.14
N PRO A 258 -3.85 -9.19 -17.21
CA PRO A 258 -4.80 -8.08 -17.16
C PRO A 258 -6.26 -8.54 -16.95
N ASP A 259 -6.57 -9.83 -17.14
CA ASP A 259 -7.89 -10.42 -16.85
C ASP A 259 -8.12 -10.77 -15.37
N MET A 260 -7.21 -10.32 -14.48
CA MET A 260 -7.36 -10.45 -13.03
C MET A 260 -8.67 -9.82 -12.51
N SER A 261 -8.97 -9.97 -11.20
CA SER A 261 -10.16 -9.35 -10.60
C SER A 261 -10.10 -7.81 -10.72
N TYR A 262 -11.29 -7.18 -10.75
CA TYR A 262 -11.40 -5.73 -10.87
C TYR A 262 -10.62 -4.98 -9.78
N GLU A 263 -10.67 -5.47 -8.55
CA GLU A 263 -9.96 -4.85 -7.41
C GLU A 263 -8.44 -4.90 -7.60
N LYS A 264 -7.91 -6.02 -8.08
CA LYS A 264 -6.47 -6.15 -8.37
C LYS A 264 -6.05 -5.27 -9.55
N TRP A 265 -6.84 -5.24 -10.61
CA TRP A 265 -6.63 -4.35 -11.75
C TRP A 265 -6.62 -2.87 -11.35
N LEU A 266 -7.58 -2.47 -10.50
CA LEU A 266 -7.65 -1.11 -9.96
C LEU A 266 -6.44 -0.79 -9.08
N SER A 267 -5.98 -1.76 -8.27
CA SER A 267 -4.77 -1.61 -7.43
C SER A 267 -3.51 -1.40 -8.27
N VAL A 268 -3.41 -2.02 -9.46
CA VAL A 268 -2.30 -1.75 -10.39
C VAL A 268 -2.33 -0.29 -10.84
N GLY A 269 -3.49 0.23 -11.26
CA GLY A 269 -3.63 1.63 -11.66
C GLY A 269 -3.31 2.61 -10.52
N MET A 270 -3.80 2.33 -9.31
CA MET A 270 -3.50 3.14 -8.12
C MET A 270 -2.00 3.14 -7.79
N ALA A 271 -1.33 1.99 -7.88
CA ALA A 271 0.10 1.89 -7.64
C ALA A 271 0.92 2.72 -8.62
N LEU A 272 0.56 2.69 -9.89
CA LEU A 272 1.19 3.48 -10.94
C LEU A 272 0.94 4.97 -10.77
N HIS A 273 -0.30 5.36 -10.45
CA HIS A 273 -0.66 6.76 -10.21
C HIS A 273 0.13 7.35 -9.04
N GLN A 274 0.22 6.62 -7.94
CA GLN A 274 0.97 7.06 -6.77
C GLN A 274 2.47 7.16 -7.05
N GLU A 275 3.05 6.18 -7.74
CA GLU A 275 4.48 6.15 -8.05
C GLU A 275 4.90 7.29 -8.99
N SER A 276 4.00 7.69 -9.87
CA SER A 276 4.25 8.69 -10.90
C SER A 276 3.73 10.09 -10.57
N ASP A 277 3.08 10.26 -9.40
CA ASP A 277 2.34 11.48 -9.04
C ASP A 277 1.33 11.91 -10.12
N GLY A 278 0.68 10.90 -10.73
CA GLY A 278 -0.36 11.12 -11.74
C GLY A 278 0.16 11.41 -13.16
N ASP A 279 1.42 11.09 -13.46
CA ASP A 279 2.03 11.31 -14.78
C ASP A 279 1.29 10.56 -15.90
N ASP A 280 1.06 11.23 -17.03
CA ASP A 280 0.35 10.67 -18.18
C ASP A 280 1.05 9.45 -18.80
N GLY A 281 2.38 9.38 -18.73
CA GLY A 281 3.14 8.23 -19.23
C GLY A 281 2.92 6.96 -18.40
N ALA A 282 2.54 7.10 -17.12
CA ALA A 282 2.16 5.97 -16.28
C ALA A 282 0.70 5.55 -16.55
N LEU A 283 -0.19 6.49 -16.88
CA LEU A 283 -1.53 6.20 -17.39
C LEU A 283 -1.44 5.41 -18.71
N ASP A 284 -0.63 5.87 -19.65
CA ASP A 284 -0.41 5.19 -20.92
C ASP A 284 0.10 3.75 -20.73
N LEU A 285 1.00 3.55 -19.75
CA LEU A 285 1.51 2.23 -19.40
C LEU A 285 0.39 1.33 -18.84
N TRP A 286 -0.44 1.86 -17.95
CA TRP A 286 -1.58 1.12 -17.40
C TRP A 286 -2.62 0.75 -18.47
N ASP A 287 -2.95 1.69 -19.34
CA ASP A 287 -3.91 1.47 -20.42
C ASP A 287 -3.37 0.46 -21.46
N SER A 288 -2.09 0.60 -21.84
CA SER A 288 -1.40 -0.35 -22.73
C SER A 288 -1.34 -1.76 -22.16
N TRP A 289 -1.04 -1.90 -20.85
CA TRP A 289 -1.07 -3.20 -20.19
C TRP A 289 -2.51 -3.76 -20.12
N SER A 290 -3.49 -2.94 -19.77
CA SER A 290 -4.90 -3.32 -19.69
C SER A 290 -5.45 -3.76 -21.04
N SER A 291 -5.01 -3.15 -22.14
CA SER A 291 -5.46 -3.45 -23.49
C SER A 291 -5.05 -4.86 -23.99
N ARG A 292 -4.18 -5.55 -23.27
CA ARG A 292 -3.84 -6.96 -23.54
C ARG A 292 -4.97 -7.91 -23.13
N SER A 293 -5.95 -7.47 -22.34
CA SER A 293 -7.16 -8.22 -22.03
C SER A 293 -8.10 -8.24 -23.22
N GLU A 294 -8.41 -9.43 -23.72
CA GLU A 294 -9.39 -9.63 -24.81
C GLU A 294 -10.84 -9.52 -24.33
N THR A 295 -11.08 -9.73 -23.03
CA THR A 295 -12.43 -9.91 -22.48
C THR A 295 -12.91 -8.74 -21.64
N LYS A 296 -12.02 -8.00 -20.98
CA LYS A 296 -12.38 -6.98 -19.97
C LYS A 296 -11.97 -5.56 -20.34
N TYR A 297 -11.10 -5.39 -21.33
CA TYR A 297 -10.64 -4.06 -21.70
C TYR A 297 -11.77 -3.22 -22.29
N THR A 298 -11.90 -2.00 -21.79
CA THR A 298 -12.80 -0.98 -22.32
C THR A 298 -12.01 0.29 -22.59
N PRO A 299 -11.89 0.73 -23.86
CA PRO A 299 -11.17 1.94 -24.22
C PRO A 299 -11.59 3.16 -23.38
N GLY A 300 -10.60 3.89 -22.86
CA GLY A 300 -10.83 5.08 -22.03
C GLY A 300 -11.28 4.79 -20.60
N LEU A 301 -11.41 3.53 -20.17
CA LEU A 301 -11.77 3.20 -18.77
C LEU A 301 -10.63 3.58 -17.83
N CYS A 302 -9.37 3.27 -18.20
CA CYS A 302 -8.20 3.64 -17.41
C CYS A 302 -8.15 5.15 -17.17
N ALA A 303 -8.30 5.96 -18.20
CA ALA A 303 -8.30 7.43 -18.08
C ALA A 303 -9.42 7.95 -17.15
N ARG A 304 -10.64 7.41 -17.28
CA ARG A 304 -11.75 7.78 -16.37
C ARG A 304 -11.48 7.43 -14.91
N LYS A 305 -10.80 6.31 -14.65
CA LYS A 305 -10.43 5.91 -13.27
C LYS A 305 -9.26 6.72 -12.76
N TRP A 306 -8.28 7.01 -13.63
CA TRP A 306 -7.08 7.77 -13.30
C TRP A 306 -7.37 9.15 -12.70
N VAL A 307 -8.30 9.89 -13.29
CA VAL A 307 -8.74 11.22 -12.79
C VAL A 307 -9.36 11.13 -11.38
N GLY A 308 -9.93 9.98 -11.04
CA GLY A 308 -10.51 9.75 -9.71
C GLY A 308 -9.52 9.25 -8.65
N PHE A 309 -8.25 9.03 -9.00
CA PHE A 309 -7.23 8.64 -8.05
C PHE A 309 -6.64 9.90 -7.40
N GLU A 310 -6.94 10.12 -6.13
CA GLU A 310 -6.28 11.21 -5.40
C GLU A 310 -4.98 10.74 -4.78
N PRO A 311 -3.86 11.50 -4.87
CA PRO A 311 -2.53 11.09 -4.43
C PRO A 311 -2.42 10.66 -2.96
N ARG A 312 -3.38 11.06 -2.12
CA ARG A 312 -3.40 10.77 -0.67
C ARG A 312 -4.42 9.71 -0.23
N GLN A 313 -5.19 9.16 -1.16
CA GLN A 313 -6.29 8.23 -0.84
C GLN A 313 -5.98 6.76 -1.11
N ILE A 314 -4.86 6.49 -1.69
CA ILE A 314 -4.47 5.14 -2.07
C ILE A 314 -4.01 4.41 -0.82
N ASN A 315 -4.95 3.94 -0.04
CA ASN A 315 -4.90 2.97 1.08
C ASN A 315 -3.65 2.05 1.08
N GLY A 316 -2.44 2.61 1.11
CA GLY A 316 -1.19 1.87 1.09
C GLY A 316 -0.88 1.12 -0.22
N THR A 317 -1.65 1.32 -1.30
CA THR A 317 -1.36 0.74 -2.62
C THR A 317 -0.22 1.52 -3.25
N THR A 318 0.95 0.94 -3.31
CA THR A 318 2.18 1.52 -3.86
C THR A 318 2.73 0.64 -4.97
N VAL A 319 3.76 1.08 -5.66
CA VAL A 319 4.49 0.24 -6.62
C VAL A 319 4.97 -1.09 -5.99
N LYS A 320 5.22 -1.12 -4.68
CA LYS A 320 5.52 -2.36 -3.95
C LYS A 320 4.36 -3.35 -3.98
N THR A 321 3.11 -2.87 -3.95
CA THR A 321 1.92 -3.72 -4.11
C THR A 321 1.90 -4.38 -5.50
N LEU A 322 2.24 -3.62 -6.54
CA LEU A 322 2.36 -4.13 -7.90
C LEU A 322 3.45 -5.21 -7.98
N PHE A 323 4.63 -4.94 -7.43
CA PHE A 323 5.74 -5.90 -7.41
C PHE A 323 5.38 -7.16 -6.60
N GLY A 324 4.68 -7.03 -5.47
CA GLY A 324 4.18 -8.17 -4.69
C GLY A 324 3.21 -9.05 -5.50
N MET A 325 2.29 -8.45 -6.24
CA MET A 325 1.39 -9.19 -7.15
C MET A 325 2.19 -9.89 -8.27
N ALA A 326 3.18 -9.21 -8.84
CA ALA A 326 4.03 -9.77 -9.89
C ALA A 326 4.86 -10.96 -9.39
N HIS A 327 5.46 -10.85 -8.20
CA HIS A 327 6.17 -11.98 -7.56
C HIS A 327 5.24 -13.16 -7.31
N SER A 328 4.03 -12.91 -6.81
CA SER A 328 3.01 -13.97 -6.63
C SER A 328 2.60 -14.64 -7.94
N ALA A 329 2.78 -13.94 -9.07
CA ALA A 329 2.56 -14.45 -10.42
C ALA A 329 3.81 -15.11 -11.04
N GLY A 330 4.92 -15.23 -10.27
CA GLY A 330 6.16 -15.86 -10.72
C GLY A 330 7.21 -14.90 -11.29
N TRP A 331 7.04 -13.59 -11.09
CA TRP A 331 8.07 -12.61 -11.50
C TRP A 331 9.33 -12.76 -10.66
N GLY A 332 10.46 -13.04 -11.31
CA GLY A 332 11.76 -13.22 -10.64
C GLY A 332 12.48 -11.93 -10.24
N GLY A 333 11.80 -10.77 -10.29
CA GLY A 333 12.41 -9.46 -10.09
C GLY A 333 13.04 -8.91 -11.36
N TRP A 334 13.29 -7.61 -11.37
CA TRP A 334 13.99 -6.93 -12.46
C TRP A 334 15.48 -6.89 -12.18
N LYS A 335 16.25 -7.26 -13.17
CA LYS A 335 17.71 -7.05 -13.15
C LYS A 335 18.05 -6.01 -14.21
N GLU A 336 18.83 -5.01 -13.82
CA GLU A 336 19.29 -4.05 -14.80
C GLU A 336 20.01 -4.80 -15.92
N PRO A 337 19.58 -4.66 -17.19
CA PRO A 337 20.21 -5.35 -18.29
C PRO A 337 21.70 -5.05 -18.31
N SER A 338 22.50 -6.09 -18.42
CA SER A 338 23.94 -5.94 -18.58
C SER A 338 24.26 -5.07 -19.80
N ARG A 339 25.48 -4.54 -19.84
CA ARG A 339 25.92 -3.77 -21.02
C ARG A 339 25.76 -4.56 -22.32
N VAL A 340 26.00 -5.87 -22.28
CA VAL A 340 25.87 -6.75 -23.43
C VAL A 340 24.41 -6.87 -23.87
N GLU A 341 23.49 -7.09 -22.94
CA GLU A 341 22.05 -7.19 -23.23
C GLU A 341 21.49 -5.89 -23.81
N ARG A 342 21.82 -4.73 -23.24
CA ARG A 342 21.43 -3.43 -23.82
C ARG A 342 21.95 -3.23 -25.25
N LEU A 343 23.15 -3.70 -25.56
CA LEU A 343 23.69 -3.65 -26.92
C LEU A 343 23.02 -4.66 -27.84
N GLN A 344 22.60 -5.84 -27.32
CA GLN A 344 21.83 -6.83 -28.08
C GLN A 344 20.47 -6.28 -28.52
N GLU A 345 19.76 -5.61 -27.61
CA GLU A 345 18.47 -4.95 -27.93
C GLU A 345 18.64 -3.88 -29.00
N ARG A 346 19.68 -3.04 -28.88
CA ARG A 346 20.00 -2.01 -29.88
C ARG A 346 20.37 -2.61 -31.25
N VAL A 347 21.06 -3.74 -31.26
CA VAL A 347 21.37 -4.48 -32.49
C VAL A 347 20.08 -5.08 -33.07
N ALA A 348 19.18 -5.63 -32.22
CA ALA A 348 17.92 -6.19 -32.67
C ALA A 348 16.99 -5.16 -33.32
N ALA A 349 17.06 -3.91 -32.89
CA ALA A 349 16.29 -2.79 -33.43
C ALA A 349 16.85 -2.24 -34.78
N LEU A 350 18.02 -2.67 -35.22
CA LEU A 350 18.59 -2.24 -36.51
C LEU A 350 17.82 -2.80 -37.70
N THR A 351 17.78 -2.04 -38.75
CA THR A 351 17.24 -2.40 -40.07
C THR A 351 18.21 -2.01 -41.16
N ALA A 352 17.99 -2.52 -42.38
CA ALA A 352 18.82 -2.15 -43.54
C ALA A 352 18.77 -0.64 -43.86
N SER A 353 17.74 0.06 -43.38
CA SER A 353 17.56 1.51 -43.58
C SER A 353 18.07 2.35 -42.40
N THR A 354 18.69 1.74 -41.38
CA THR A 354 19.24 2.47 -40.23
C THR A 354 20.39 3.38 -40.70
N GLU A 355 20.38 4.62 -40.23
CA GLU A 355 21.39 5.63 -40.57
C GLU A 355 22.84 5.14 -40.25
N PRO A 356 23.79 5.32 -41.17
CA PRO A 356 25.17 4.86 -40.98
C PRO A 356 25.83 5.37 -39.70
N ASP A 357 25.59 6.60 -39.30
CA ASP A 357 26.16 7.21 -38.10
C ASP A 357 25.69 6.51 -36.80
N LYS A 358 24.42 6.07 -36.76
CA LYS A 358 23.86 5.31 -35.63
C LYS A 358 24.52 3.93 -35.56
N ILE A 359 24.75 3.29 -36.70
CA ILE A 359 25.42 2.00 -36.78
C ILE A 359 26.89 2.14 -36.32
N GLU A 360 27.60 3.17 -36.79
CA GLU A 360 28.97 3.43 -36.42
C GLU A 360 29.14 3.69 -34.92
N ALA A 361 28.24 4.50 -34.34
CA ALA A 361 28.21 4.76 -32.91
C ALA A 361 28.01 3.46 -32.09
N LEU A 362 27.05 2.62 -32.51
CA LEU A 362 26.81 1.33 -31.87
C LEU A 362 28.02 0.38 -31.97
N VAL A 363 28.63 0.30 -33.15
CA VAL A 363 29.82 -0.53 -33.38
C VAL A 363 31.04 -0.07 -32.54
N LYS A 364 31.19 1.24 -32.33
CA LYS A 364 32.22 1.79 -31.41
C LYS A 364 31.97 1.37 -29.96
N GLU A 365 30.73 1.27 -29.53
CA GLU A 365 30.38 0.76 -28.19
C GLU A 365 30.65 -0.76 -28.09
N ILE A 366 30.26 -1.52 -29.10
CA ILE A 366 30.51 -2.98 -29.20
C ILE A 366 32.01 -3.28 -29.17
N SER A 367 32.84 -2.46 -29.83
CA SER A 367 34.29 -2.67 -29.87
C SER A 367 34.99 -2.61 -28.50
N ARG A 368 34.31 -2.13 -27.47
CA ARG A 368 34.81 -2.05 -26.09
C ARG A 368 34.46 -3.28 -25.25
N LEU A 369 33.76 -4.26 -25.81
CA LEU A 369 33.45 -5.53 -25.17
C LEU A 369 34.55 -6.55 -25.31
N GLY A 370 34.46 -7.65 -24.57
CA GLY A 370 35.31 -8.81 -24.75
C GLY A 370 35.17 -9.45 -26.16
N PRO A 371 36.19 -10.19 -26.65
CA PRO A 371 36.21 -10.68 -28.02
C PRO A 371 34.98 -11.52 -28.42
N ILE A 372 34.45 -12.33 -27.51
CA ILE A 372 33.34 -13.25 -27.79
C ILE A 372 32.03 -12.46 -27.99
N ASP A 373 31.73 -11.54 -27.08
CA ASP A 373 30.50 -10.73 -27.13
C ASP A 373 30.55 -9.74 -28.30
N GLN A 374 31.74 -9.18 -28.54
CA GLN A 374 31.99 -8.33 -29.70
C GLN A 374 31.69 -9.05 -31.03
N GLU A 375 32.18 -10.28 -31.22
CA GLU A 375 31.96 -11.04 -32.45
C GLU A 375 30.48 -11.38 -32.64
N LYS A 376 29.77 -11.82 -31.58
CA LYS A 376 28.33 -12.12 -31.63
C LYS A 376 27.52 -10.90 -32.03
N LEU A 377 27.80 -9.75 -31.42
CA LEU A 377 27.07 -8.53 -31.71
C LEU A 377 27.36 -7.97 -33.10
N LEU A 378 28.60 -8.02 -33.55
CA LEU A 378 28.95 -7.61 -34.91
C LEU A 378 28.31 -8.51 -35.97
N GLN A 379 28.17 -9.81 -35.70
CA GLN A 379 27.41 -10.71 -36.57
C GLN A 379 25.91 -10.28 -36.61
N GLY A 380 25.31 -9.96 -35.48
CA GLY A 380 23.94 -9.44 -35.42
C GLY A 380 23.77 -8.15 -36.21
N VAL A 381 24.70 -7.20 -36.11
CA VAL A 381 24.68 -5.96 -36.93
C VAL A 381 24.75 -6.28 -38.42
N LYS A 382 25.63 -7.21 -38.83
CA LYS A 382 25.73 -7.64 -40.23
C LYS A 382 24.38 -8.23 -40.72
N ASP A 383 23.81 -9.11 -39.96
CA ASP A 383 22.57 -9.80 -40.34
C ASP A 383 21.39 -8.84 -40.50
N ARG A 384 21.37 -7.74 -39.74
CA ARG A 384 20.32 -6.72 -39.77
C ARG A 384 20.53 -5.65 -40.83
N THR A 385 21.79 -5.29 -41.09
CA THR A 385 22.12 -4.13 -41.95
C THR A 385 22.70 -4.53 -43.30
N GLY A 386 23.17 -5.77 -43.48
CA GLY A 386 23.88 -6.23 -44.65
C GLY A 386 25.36 -5.76 -44.75
N ILE A 387 25.84 -4.98 -43.77
CA ILE A 387 27.22 -4.45 -43.78
C ILE A 387 28.19 -5.56 -43.42
N SER A 388 29.30 -5.69 -44.21
CA SER A 388 30.28 -6.73 -43.95
C SER A 388 30.99 -6.58 -42.60
N ILE A 389 31.29 -7.70 -41.91
CA ILE A 389 32.01 -7.70 -40.62
C ILE A 389 33.32 -6.96 -40.70
N ASN A 390 34.06 -7.06 -41.81
CA ASN A 390 35.31 -6.34 -41.99
C ASN A 390 35.14 -4.83 -42.02
N THR A 391 34.06 -4.34 -42.61
CA THR A 391 33.70 -2.92 -42.58
C THR A 391 33.33 -2.48 -41.17
N LEU A 392 32.51 -3.27 -40.42
CA LEU A 392 32.13 -2.99 -39.05
C LEU A 392 33.35 -2.97 -38.12
N ARG A 393 34.24 -3.93 -38.22
CA ARG A 393 35.51 -3.96 -37.46
C ARG A 393 36.38 -2.73 -37.73
N ARG A 394 36.42 -2.24 -38.98
CA ARG A 394 37.11 -1.01 -39.32
C ARG A 394 36.49 0.20 -38.69
N ALA A 395 35.17 0.31 -38.69
CA ALA A 395 34.40 1.39 -38.07
C ALA A 395 34.59 1.42 -36.53
N GLY A 396 34.72 0.26 -35.88
CA GLY A 396 34.98 0.14 -34.45
C GLY A 396 36.38 0.52 -33.99
N ARG A 397 37.38 0.55 -34.91
CA ARG A 397 38.76 0.92 -34.56
C ARG A 397 38.84 2.45 -34.42
N LYS A 398 39.32 2.95 -33.26
CA LYS A 398 39.67 4.35 -33.05
C LYS A 398 40.63 4.78 -34.17
N ARG A 399 40.31 5.81 -34.96
CA ARG A 399 41.33 6.50 -35.75
C ARG A 399 42.45 6.91 -34.78
N ARG A 400 43.66 6.37 -34.92
CA ARG A 400 44.82 7.00 -34.32
C ARG A 400 44.88 8.41 -34.93
N SER A 401 44.86 9.40 -34.08
CA SER A 401 45.13 10.78 -34.48
C SER A 401 46.49 10.83 -35.15
N ASP A 402 46.52 11.02 -36.46
CA ASP A 402 47.67 11.59 -37.15
C ASP A 402 47.75 13.04 -36.68
N GLY A 403 48.78 13.37 -35.93
CA GLY A 403 49.01 14.73 -35.47
C GLY A 403 50.01 14.79 -34.34
N GLU A 404 51.26 14.54 -34.66
CA GLU A 404 52.46 15.18 -34.11
C GLU A 404 53.54 15.12 -35.20
N ASP A 405 53.68 16.22 -35.86
CA ASP A 405 54.92 16.77 -36.36
C ASP A 405 54.96 18.27 -35.98
#